data_2ec4fdb590de50f71a8ff12bc0229ccf
#
_entry.id   2ec4fdb590de50f71a8ff12bc0229ccf
#
_cell.length_a   1.000
_cell.length_b   1.000
_cell.length_c   1.000
_cell.angle_alpha   90.00
_cell.angle_beta   90.00
_cell.angle_gamma   90.00
#
_symmetry.space_group_name_H-M   'P 1'
#
loop_
_entity.id
_entity.type
_entity.pdbx_description
1 polymer ?
#
loop_
_entity_poly.entity_id
_entity_poly.type
_entity_poly.pdbx_seq_one_letter_code
_entity_poly.pdbx_strand_id
1 'polypeptide(L)'
;MEHPTPETGDRLASGEAFGALLQSFRRRAGLSQGTLAKLAGIDPSYVNRLERGEREPPKREIVEALITALQLPPDDADRLLVAAGHLPRALQHLGPLDPTLLLVADILADERIPAEERRQFRQQIALAALRWRPQTPIP
;
A
#
# COMPACT_ATOMS: atom_id res chain seq x y z
N MET A 1 -25.28 14.86 -17.31
CA MET A 1 -24.25 15.17 -16.31
C MET A 1 -23.78 13.86 -15.71
N GLU A 2 -22.67 13.38 -16.22
CA GLU A 2 -22.10 12.17 -15.71
C GLU A 2 -21.45 12.47 -14.36
N HIS A 3 -21.96 11.84 -13.32
CA HIS A 3 -21.24 11.80 -12.07
C HIS A 3 -19.92 11.03 -12.31
N PRO A 4 -18.77 11.55 -11.87
CA PRO A 4 -17.56 10.74 -11.91
C PRO A 4 -17.86 9.47 -11.11
N THR A 5 -17.89 8.37 -11.81
CA THR A 5 -17.99 7.06 -11.20
C THR A 5 -16.85 6.90 -10.18
N PRO A 6 -17.05 6.15 -9.09
CA PRO A 6 -16.03 5.97 -8.06
C PRO A 6 -14.83 5.13 -8.53
N GLU A 7 -14.47 5.27 -9.79
CA GLU A 7 -13.36 4.55 -10.40
C GLU A 7 -11.98 4.98 -9.88
N THR A 8 -11.91 6.12 -9.19
CA THR A 8 -10.61 6.62 -8.68
C THR A 8 -10.07 5.77 -7.53
N GLY A 9 -10.95 5.21 -6.69
CA GLY A 9 -10.57 4.26 -5.65
C GLY A 9 -10.19 2.89 -6.21
N ASP A 10 -10.87 2.49 -7.27
CA ASP A 10 -10.67 1.21 -7.96
C ASP A 10 -9.34 1.15 -8.73
N ARG A 11 -8.85 2.30 -9.20
CA ARG A 11 -7.57 2.39 -9.93
C ARG A 11 -6.35 2.14 -9.05
N LEU A 12 -6.41 2.49 -7.78
CA LEU A 12 -5.30 2.28 -6.84
C LEU A 12 -5.14 0.79 -6.48
N ALA A 13 -6.23 0.02 -6.53
CA ALA A 13 -6.26 -1.41 -6.28
C ALA A 13 -6.46 -2.22 -7.56
N SER A 14 -6.09 -1.66 -8.73
CA SER A 14 -6.24 -2.38 -10.00
C SER A 14 -5.14 -3.42 -10.17
N GLY A 15 -5.47 -4.52 -10.85
CA GLY A 15 -4.49 -5.54 -11.22
C GLY A 15 -3.34 -4.96 -12.02
N GLU A 16 -3.60 -3.96 -12.85
CA GLU A 16 -2.60 -3.27 -13.67
C GLU A 16 -1.58 -2.51 -12.80
N ALA A 17 -2.04 -1.72 -11.84
CA ALA A 17 -1.17 -0.98 -10.94
C ALA A 17 -0.35 -1.90 -10.04
N PHE A 18 -0.97 -2.95 -9.50
CA PHE A 18 -0.29 -3.96 -8.69
C PHE A 18 0.77 -4.69 -9.52
N GLY A 19 0.41 -5.14 -10.71
CA GLY A 19 1.30 -5.89 -11.60
C GLY A 19 2.55 -5.10 -11.99
N ALA A 20 2.39 -3.83 -12.33
CA ALA A 20 3.49 -2.93 -12.68
C ALA A 20 4.46 -2.74 -11.50
N LEU A 21 3.92 -2.54 -10.30
CA LEU A 21 4.73 -2.38 -9.09
C LEU A 21 5.46 -3.67 -8.73
N LEU A 22 4.78 -4.81 -8.79
CA LEU A 22 5.37 -6.13 -8.55
C LEU A 22 6.54 -6.39 -9.51
N GLN A 23 6.34 -6.14 -10.79
CA GLN A 23 7.39 -6.30 -11.80
C GLN A 23 8.60 -5.41 -11.50
N SER A 24 8.37 -4.15 -11.14
CA SER A 24 9.42 -3.21 -10.78
C SER A 24 10.26 -3.72 -9.60
N PHE A 25 9.60 -4.17 -8.53
CA PHE A 25 10.29 -4.70 -7.35
C PHE A 25 11.05 -5.99 -7.67
N ARG A 26 10.45 -6.87 -8.47
CA ARG A 26 11.11 -8.11 -8.89
C ARG A 26 12.39 -7.84 -9.69
N ARG A 27 12.32 -6.95 -10.67
CA ARG A 27 13.48 -6.59 -11.50
C ARG A 27 14.58 -5.93 -10.68
N ARG A 28 14.20 -5.05 -9.76
CA ARG A 28 15.15 -4.41 -8.83
C ARG A 28 15.86 -5.44 -7.94
N ALA A 29 15.14 -6.49 -7.54
CA ALA A 29 15.72 -7.59 -6.76
C ALA A 29 16.56 -8.55 -7.59
N GLY A 30 16.58 -8.41 -8.92
CA GLY A 30 17.32 -9.30 -9.81
C GLY A 30 16.74 -10.70 -9.93
N LEU A 31 15.45 -10.89 -9.61
CA LEU A 31 14.80 -12.19 -9.63
C LEU A 31 14.04 -12.42 -10.94
N SER A 32 14.08 -13.67 -11.45
CA SER A 32 13.15 -14.09 -12.50
C SER A 32 11.74 -14.31 -11.92
N GLN A 33 10.73 -14.34 -12.79
CA GLN A 33 9.37 -14.68 -12.38
C GLN A 33 9.31 -16.07 -11.72
N GLY A 34 10.04 -17.04 -12.29
CA GLY A 34 10.09 -18.39 -11.74
C GLY A 34 10.73 -18.47 -10.36
N THR A 35 11.82 -17.74 -10.16
CA THR A 35 12.49 -17.68 -8.85
C THR A 35 11.59 -17.01 -7.81
N LEU A 36 10.97 -15.90 -8.15
CA LEU A 36 10.03 -15.22 -7.25
C LEU A 36 8.86 -16.15 -6.86
N ALA A 37 8.28 -16.83 -7.85
CA ALA A 37 7.18 -17.75 -7.60
C ALA A 37 7.58 -18.88 -6.66
N LYS A 38 8.74 -19.46 -6.88
CA LYS A 38 9.28 -20.52 -6.02
C LYS A 38 9.49 -20.05 -4.58
N LEU A 39 10.08 -18.86 -4.39
CA LEU A 39 10.31 -18.28 -3.07
C LEU A 39 9.00 -17.93 -2.36
N ALA A 40 8.02 -17.47 -3.09
CA ALA A 40 6.70 -17.11 -2.54
C ALA A 40 5.73 -18.30 -2.41
N GLY A 41 6.09 -19.46 -2.94
CA GLY A 41 5.24 -20.65 -2.88
C GLY A 41 4.01 -20.57 -3.78
N ILE A 42 4.10 -19.88 -4.91
CA ILE A 42 3.01 -19.72 -5.88
C ILE A 42 3.43 -20.17 -7.27
N ASP A 43 2.46 -20.34 -8.16
CA ASP A 43 2.70 -20.79 -9.51
C ASP A 43 3.38 -19.69 -10.35
N PRO A 44 4.44 -20.02 -11.14
CA PRO A 44 5.11 -19.04 -12.00
C PRO A 44 4.17 -18.37 -13.02
N SER A 45 3.20 -19.11 -13.55
CA SER A 45 2.22 -18.54 -14.48
C SER A 45 1.33 -17.51 -13.79
N TYR A 46 1.07 -17.67 -12.51
CA TYR A 46 0.32 -16.70 -11.72
C TYR A 46 1.10 -15.39 -11.55
N VAL A 47 2.40 -15.46 -11.26
CA VAL A 47 3.28 -14.26 -11.21
C VAL A 47 3.23 -13.53 -12.55
N ASN A 48 3.37 -14.25 -13.65
CA ASN A 48 3.31 -13.66 -14.99
C ASN A 48 1.99 -12.92 -15.22
N ARG A 49 0.86 -13.53 -14.88
CA ARG A 49 -0.47 -12.93 -15.06
C ARG A 49 -0.69 -11.72 -14.16
N LEU A 50 -0.18 -11.77 -12.93
CA LEU A 50 -0.22 -10.63 -12.03
C LEU A 50 0.55 -9.43 -12.61
N GLU A 51 1.76 -9.67 -13.10
CA GLU A 51 2.59 -8.61 -13.69
C GLU A 51 1.99 -8.02 -14.97
N ARG A 52 1.24 -8.82 -15.71
CA ARG A 52 0.55 -8.36 -16.94
C ARG A 52 -0.79 -7.67 -16.64
N GLY A 53 -1.22 -7.62 -15.39
CA GLY A 53 -2.50 -7.04 -15.03
C GLY A 53 -3.71 -7.89 -15.44
N GLU A 54 -3.50 -9.16 -15.77
CA GLU A 54 -4.56 -10.10 -16.21
C GLU A 54 -5.30 -10.73 -15.04
N ARG A 55 -4.88 -10.49 -13.82
CA ARG A 55 -5.50 -10.98 -12.59
C ARG A 55 -5.76 -9.83 -11.64
N GLU A 56 -6.81 -9.99 -10.84
CA GLU A 56 -7.05 -9.11 -9.71
C GLU A 56 -5.90 -9.19 -8.71
N PRO A 57 -5.66 -8.10 -7.96
CA PRO A 57 -4.65 -8.13 -6.91
C PRO A 57 -4.90 -9.26 -5.92
N PRO A 58 -3.86 -9.96 -5.47
CA PRO A 58 -4.02 -11.13 -4.63
C PRO A 58 -4.43 -10.77 -3.20
N LYS A 59 -4.88 -11.79 -2.48
CA LYS A 59 -5.18 -11.70 -1.05
C LYS A 59 -3.93 -11.33 -0.26
N ARG A 60 -4.13 -10.78 0.94
CA ARG A 60 -3.05 -10.31 1.80
C ARG A 60 -1.95 -11.34 2.02
N GLU A 61 -2.32 -12.59 2.27
CA GLU A 61 -1.36 -13.67 2.52
C GLU A 61 -0.38 -13.87 1.36
N ILE A 62 -0.87 -13.78 0.14
CA ILE A 62 -0.03 -13.90 -1.06
C ILE A 62 0.86 -12.67 -1.21
N VAL A 63 0.32 -11.47 -0.97
CA VAL A 63 1.13 -10.24 -1.00
C VAL A 63 2.24 -10.29 0.04
N GLU A 64 1.95 -10.75 1.26
CA GLU A 64 2.95 -10.92 2.31
C GLU A 64 4.04 -11.93 1.92
N ALA A 65 3.66 -13.03 1.26
CA ALA A 65 4.62 -14.00 0.75
C ALA A 65 5.54 -13.38 -0.33
N LEU A 66 4.99 -12.55 -1.21
CA LEU A 66 5.77 -11.82 -2.20
C LEU A 66 6.71 -10.80 -1.54
N ILE A 67 6.25 -10.08 -0.54
CA ILE A 67 7.06 -9.14 0.23
C ILE A 67 8.26 -9.84 0.85
N THR A 68 8.04 -10.99 1.48
CA THR A 68 9.10 -11.80 2.10
C THR A 68 10.08 -12.30 1.04
N ALA A 69 9.57 -12.84 -0.06
CA ALA A 69 10.40 -13.35 -1.16
C ALA A 69 11.27 -12.26 -1.78
N LEU A 70 10.74 -11.06 -1.91
CA LEU A 70 11.44 -9.90 -2.46
C LEU A 70 12.31 -9.18 -1.43
N GLN A 71 12.20 -9.54 -0.16
CA GLN A 71 12.90 -8.86 0.95
C GLN A 71 12.68 -7.35 0.93
N LEU A 72 11.42 -6.93 0.73
CA LEU A 72 11.09 -5.52 0.63
C LEU A 72 11.27 -4.81 1.97
N PRO A 73 11.87 -3.60 1.96
CA PRO A 73 11.87 -2.76 3.15
C PRO A 73 10.43 -2.32 3.51
N PRO A 74 10.19 -1.89 4.76
CA PRO A 74 8.83 -1.60 5.25
C PRO A 74 8.02 -0.66 4.36
N ASP A 75 8.61 0.41 3.85
CA ASP A 75 7.90 1.38 3.01
C ASP A 75 7.46 0.75 1.67
N ASP A 76 8.33 -0.02 1.05
CA ASP A 76 8.02 -0.72 -0.21
C ASP A 76 7.01 -1.85 0.02
N ALA A 77 7.10 -2.55 1.15
CA ALA A 77 6.12 -3.55 1.55
C ALA A 77 4.72 -2.94 1.67
N ASP A 78 4.61 -1.80 2.34
CA ASP A 78 3.33 -1.09 2.48
C ASP A 78 2.80 -0.60 1.13
N ARG A 79 3.68 -0.12 0.25
CA ARG A 79 3.27 0.28 -1.11
C ARG A 79 2.68 -0.88 -1.89
N LEU A 80 3.27 -2.07 -1.78
CA LEU A 80 2.75 -3.26 -2.46
C LEU A 80 1.41 -3.69 -1.87
N LEU A 81 1.25 -3.65 -0.55
CA LEU A 81 -0.03 -3.92 0.12
C LEU A 81 -1.12 -2.95 -0.34
N VAL A 82 -0.84 -1.66 -0.36
CA VAL A 82 -1.81 -0.64 -0.80
C VAL A 82 -2.18 -0.82 -2.27
N ALA A 83 -1.21 -1.14 -3.12
CA ALA A 83 -1.47 -1.42 -4.53
C ALA A 83 -2.40 -2.64 -4.72
N ALA A 84 -2.40 -3.57 -3.78
CA ALA A 84 -3.29 -4.72 -3.77
C ALA A 84 -4.65 -4.44 -3.10
N GLY A 85 -4.90 -3.20 -2.66
CA GLY A 85 -6.13 -2.83 -1.98
C GLY A 85 -6.16 -3.16 -0.50
N HIS A 86 -5.01 -3.43 0.10
CA HIS A 86 -4.90 -3.76 1.52
C HIS A 86 -4.37 -2.56 2.32
N LEU A 87 -4.63 -2.56 3.61
CA LEU A 87 -4.10 -1.54 4.51
C LEU A 87 -2.59 -1.72 4.73
N PRO A 88 -1.83 -0.62 4.89
CA PRO A 88 -0.48 -0.71 5.40
C PRO A 88 -0.43 -1.46 6.74
N ARG A 89 0.70 -2.08 7.04
CA ARG A 89 0.83 -2.94 8.25
C ARG A 89 0.46 -2.22 9.54
N ALA A 90 0.91 -0.99 9.71
CA ALA A 90 0.59 -0.21 10.91
C ALA A 90 -0.91 0.02 11.07
N LEU A 91 -1.62 0.34 10.00
CA LEU A 91 -3.06 0.54 10.04
C LEU A 91 -3.82 -0.78 10.23
N GLN A 92 -3.32 -1.87 9.64
CA GLN A 92 -3.89 -3.20 9.86
C GLN A 92 -3.79 -3.61 11.33
N HIS A 93 -2.65 -3.30 11.97
CA HIS A 93 -2.42 -3.62 13.39
C HIS A 93 -3.33 -2.82 14.32
N LEU A 94 -3.51 -1.53 14.03
CA LEU A 94 -4.37 -0.64 14.82
C LEU A 94 -5.87 -0.95 14.63
N GLY A 95 -6.23 -1.36 13.43
CA GLY A 95 -7.61 -1.64 13.04
C GLY A 95 -8.25 -0.50 12.25
N PRO A 96 -9.08 -0.84 11.23
CA PRO A 96 -9.67 0.16 10.34
C PRO A 96 -10.76 1.00 10.98
N LEU A 97 -11.27 0.60 12.15
CA LEU A 97 -12.33 1.31 12.86
C LEU A 97 -11.83 2.05 14.09
N ASP A 98 -10.52 2.26 14.21
CA ASP A 98 -9.98 3.07 15.30
C ASP A 98 -10.61 4.48 15.29
N PRO A 99 -11.25 4.91 16.39
CA PRO A 99 -12.00 6.19 16.42
C PRO A 99 -11.13 7.41 16.11
N THR A 100 -9.87 7.39 16.53
CA THR A 100 -8.95 8.50 16.28
C THR A 100 -8.59 8.60 14.80
N LEU A 101 -8.32 7.46 14.15
CA LEU A 101 -8.05 7.42 12.72
C LEU A 101 -9.25 7.86 11.90
N LEU A 102 -10.46 7.43 12.28
CA LEU A 102 -11.69 7.84 11.60
C LEU A 102 -11.91 9.34 11.73
N LEU A 103 -11.70 9.91 12.92
CA LEU A 103 -11.82 11.35 13.13
C LEU A 103 -10.82 12.13 12.26
N VAL A 104 -9.57 11.70 12.21
CA VAL A 104 -8.55 12.34 11.37
C VAL A 104 -8.93 12.22 9.90
N ALA A 105 -9.38 11.05 9.46
CA ALA A 105 -9.82 10.83 8.09
C ALA A 105 -10.98 11.73 7.71
N ASP A 106 -11.98 11.86 8.58
CA ASP A 106 -13.14 12.72 8.34
C ASP A 106 -12.73 14.19 8.13
N ILE A 107 -11.84 14.70 8.97
CA ILE A 107 -11.33 16.07 8.84
C ILE A 107 -10.55 16.24 7.54
N LEU A 108 -9.66 15.31 7.23
CA LEU A 108 -8.80 15.42 6.04
C LEU A 108 -9.55 15.22 4.73
N ALA A 109 -10.67 14.51 4.75
CA ALA A 109 -11.51 14.27 3.58
C ALA A 109 -12.61 15.33 3.39
N ASP A 110 -12.86 16.18 4.37
CA ASP A 110 -13.96 17.16 4.32
C ASP A 110 -13.59 18.35 3.43
N GLU A 111 -14.15 18.39 2.24
CA GLU A 111 -13.90 19.45 1.27
C GLU A 111 -14.48 20.81 1.69
N ARG A 112 -15.37 20.85 2.69
CA ARG A 112 -15.89 22.10 3.28
C ARG A 112 -14.83 22.83 4.10
N ILE A 113 -13.82 22.11 4.58
CA ILE A 113 -12.66 22.68 5.26
C ILE A 113 -11.66 23.15 4.19
N PRO A 114 -11.22 24.42 4.22
CA PRO A 114 -10.25 24.91 3.24
C PRO A 114 -8.99 24.04 3.19
N ALA A 115 -8.44 23.86 1.99
CA ALA A 115 -7.25 23.03 1.78
C ALA A 115 -6.06 23.47 2.64
N GLU A 116 -5.91 24.78 2.88
CA GLU A 116 -4.86 25.32 3.73
C GLU A 116 -5.02 24.90 5.20
N GLU A 117 -6.24 24.91 5.71
CA GLU A 117 -6.52 24.46 7.08
C GLU A 117 -6.29 22.96 7.24
N ARG A 118 -6.66 22.15 6.23
CA ARG A 118 -6.35 20.71 6.23
C ARG A 118 -4.86 20.47 6.21
N ARG A 119 -4.09 21.27 5.48
CA ARG A 119 -2.62 21.20 5.46
C ARG A 119 -2.02 21.52 6.82
N GLN A 120 -2.51 22.58 7.47
CA GLN A 120 -2.09 22.95 8.82
C GLN A 120 -2.40 21.84 9.83
N PHE A 121 -3.55 21.22 9.72
CA PHE A 121 -3.92 20.08 10.56
C PHE A 121 -2.95 18.91 10.38
N ARG A 122 -2.57 18.57 9.14
CA ARG A 122 -1.54 17.56 8.86
C ARG A 122 -0.21 17.90 9.53
N GLN A 123 0.20 19.16 9.47
CA GLN A 123 1.45 19.62 10.12
C GLN A 123 1.39 19.47 11.64
N GLN A 124 0.26 19.80 12.25
CA GLN A 124 0.06 19.64 13.70
C GLN A 124 0.19 18.17 14.12
N ILE A 125 -0.44 17.26 13.38
CA ILE A 125 -0.31 15.82 13.62
C ILE A 125 1.15 15.39 13.50
N ALA A 126 1.84 15.81 12.45
CA ALA A 126 3.24 15.46 12.22
C ALA A 126 4.14 15.95 13.35
N LEU A 127 3.94 17.19 13.82
CA LEU A 127 4.72 17.77 14.92
C LEU A 127 4.42 17.03 16.24
N ALA A 128 3.17 16.72 16.52
CA ALA A 128 2.79 15.96 17.70
C ALA A 128 3.43 14.56 17.69
N ALA A 129 3.46 13.91 16.53
CA ALA A 129 4.05 12.58 16.37
C ALA A 129 5.55 12.55 16.64
N LEU A 130 6.27 13.66 16.42
CA LEU A 130 7.72 13.71 16.67
C LEU A 130 8.08 13.44 18.13
N ARG A 131 7.19 13.77 19.08
CA ARG A 131 7.43 13.51 20.51
C ARG A 131 7.47 12.03 20.85
N TRP A 132 6.81 11.22 20.02
CA TRP A 132 6.56 9.80 20.30
C TRP A 132 7.28 8.88 19.33
N ARG A 133 7.90 9.43 18.28
CA ARG A 133 8.73 8.60 17.42
C ARG A 133 9.89 8.03 18.23
N PRO A 134 10.04 6.71 18.26
CA PRO A 134 11.26 6.15 18.80
C PRO A 134 12.42 6.75 18.02
N GLN A 135 13.36 7.34 18.74
CA GLN A 135 14.62 7.73 18.11
C GLN A 135 15.25 6.44 17.61
N THR A 136 15.22 6.25 16.30
CA THR A 136 15.99 5.17 15.68
C THR A 136 17.45 5.46 16.08
N PRO A 137 18.12 4.53 16.77
CA PRO A 137 19.54 4.71 17.02
C PRO A 137 20.20 4.89 15.65
N ILE A 138 20.91 6.00 15.50
CA ILE A 138 21.74 6.24 14.33
C ILE A 138 22.76 5.09 14.31
N PRO A 139 22.84 4.31 13.22
CA PRO A 139 23.85 3.26 13.13
C PRO A 139 25.25 3.83 13.15
#